data_58aa46c57a42781b71881c77b64218a9
#
_entry.id   58aa46c57a42781b71881c77b64218a9
#
_cell.length_a   1.000
_cell.length_b   1.000
_cell.length_c   1.000
_cell.angle_alpha   90.00
_cell.angle_beta   90.00
_cell.angle_gamma   90.00
#
_symmetry.space_group_name_H-M   'P 1'
#
loop_
_entity.id
_entity.type
_entity.pdbx_description
1 polymer ?
#
loop_
_entity_poly.entity_id
_entity_poly.type
_entity_poly.pdbx_seq_one_letter_code
_entity_poly.pdbx_strand_id
1 'polypeptide(L)'
;MPPLAIRPLSIGNYTATTALGLGRDAQLAALRERRGGLRHNDFGPARSDGSLLPTWIGRVAGLEDAPLPEALAAWECRNNRLAWLALQQDGMLEDAIALGQRHGADRVAVVIGTSTSSIGATEEAYARLDTDADGRPRFPADLARPIVHTPHSPGRFVQQATGLRGPCVTVATACSSSAKVFAQAARLIASGQADAALVGGVDTLCGSVLYGFNALGLVSETPCRPFDARRNGLSLGEAGGFAILERIADAHTLLQLRGYGESSDAHHMSTPHPEGLGARIAMGEALVRAGIDPGDVGYLNLHGTATPANDGVEAQAVAALFPASLHASSTKGWTGHTLGAAGIVESVFALLALEHGVLPGILNSELPDPGNGPQIRFDTAQADIRYAMNNSFGFGGNNCSLVFGRA
;
A
#
# COMPACT_ATOMS: atom_id res chain seq x y z
N MET A 1 -25.07 0.04 15.99
CA MET A 1 -24.58 -1.19 16.63
C MET A 1 -23.05 -1.16 16.56
N PRO A 2 -22.34 -1.53 17.63
CA PRO A 2 -20.89 -1.69 17.52
C PRO A 2 -20.57 -2.76 16.47
N PRO A 3 -19.45 -2.63 15.74
CA PRO A 3 -19.04 -3.63 14.78
C PRO A 3 -18.80 -4.98 15.49
N LEU A 4 -19.28 -6.06 14.87
CA LEU A 4 -19.05 -7.41 15.41
C LEU A 4 -17.58 -7.78 15.25
N ALA A 5 -17.02 -8.48 16.25
CA ALA A 5 -15.68 -9.07 16.15
C ALA A 5 -15.59 -9.98 14.92
N ILE A 6 -14.47 -9.90 14.20
CA ILE A 6 -14.23 -10.82 13.09
C ILE A 6 -13.63 -12.13 13.62
N ARG A 7 -13.83 -13.21 12.87
CA ARG A 7 -13.00 -14.40 13.05
C ARG A 7 -11.63 -14.08 12.48
N PRO A 8 -10.55 -14.20 13.28
CA PRO A 8 -9.21 -13.94 12.78
C PRO A 8 -8.89 -14.80 11.55
N LEU A 9 -8.13 -14.24 10.62
CA LEU A 9 -7.63 -14.97 9.45
C LEU A 9 -6.13 -15.13 9.56
N SER A 10 -5.64 -16.30 9.20
CA SER A 10 -4.21 -16.58 9.10
C SER A 10 -3.59 -15.83 7.94
N ILE A 11 -2.36 -15.33 8.10
CA ILE A 11 -1.52 -14.81 7.03
C ILE A 11 -0.47 -15.86 6.73
N GLY A 12 -0.69 -16.63 5.63
CA GLY A 12 0.15 -17.77 5.25
C GLY A 12 1.49 -17.36 4.68
N ASN A 13 1.52 -16.33 3.85
CA ASN A 13 2.71 -15.70 3.28
C ASN A 13 2.44 -14.24 3.00
N TYR A 14 3.50 -13.43 2.91
CA TYR A 14 3.43 -12.01 2.54
C TYR A 14 4.75 -11.54 1.93
N THR A 15 4.70 -10.51 1.07
CA THR A 15 5.87 -9.95 0.39
C THR A 15 5.65 -8.48 0.05
N ALA A 16 6.75 -7.73 -0.06
CA ALA A 16 6.75 -6.38 -0.63
C ALA A 16 8.02 -6.15 -1.46
N THR A 17 7.84 -5.43 -2.57
CA THR A 17 8.90 -4.93 -3.44
C THR A 17 8.75 -3.42 -3.52
N THR A 18 9.77 -2.68 -3.09
CA THR A 18 9.76 -1.23 -2.97
C THR A 18 11.11 -0.63 -3.40
N ALA A 19 11.29 0.66 -3.23
CA ALA A 19 12.58 1.32 -3.39
C ALA A 19 13.68 0.81 -2.42
N LEU A 20 13.31 0.07 -1.37
CA LEU A 20 14.27 -0.55 -0.43
C LEU A 20 14.88 -1.84 -0.99
N GLY A 21 14.22 -2.48 -1.96
CA GLY A 21 14.63 -3.73 -2.60
C GLY A 21 13.47 -4.70 -2.82
N LEU A 22 13.80 -5.92 -3.18
CA LEU A 22 12.87 -6.98 -3.57
C LEU A 22 12.67 -7.95 -2.40
N GLY A 23 11.42 -8.22 -2.04
CA GLY A 23 11.07 -9.21 -1.03
C GLY A 23 11.31 -8.76 0.43
N ARG A 24 10.87 -9.59 1.38
CA ARG A 24 10.88 -9.32 2.84
C ARG A 24 12.26 -9.04 3.40
N ASP A 25 13.25 -9.83 2.99
CA ASP A 25 14.62 -9.72 3.53
C ASP A 25 15.24 -8.36 3.21
N ALA A 26 15.01 -7.85 2.00
CA ALA A 26 15.48 -6.53 1.60
C ALA A 26 14.81 -5.41 2.41
N GLN A 27 13.48 -5.53 2.66
CA GLN A 27 12.76 -4.59 3.50
C GLN A 27 13.31 -4.61 4.93
N LEU A 28 13.45 -5.80 5.52
CA LEU A 28 13.93 -5.97 6.89
C LEU A 28 15.37 -5.47 7.08
N ALA A 29 16.25 -5.78 6.14
CA ALA A 29 17.63 -5.29 6.14
C ALA A 29 17.67 -3.76 6.10
N ALA A 30 16.92 -3.14 5.20
CA ALA A 30 16.84 -1.69 5.10
C ALA A 30 16.34 -1.06 6.42
N LEU A 31 15.29 -1.63 7.06
CA LEU A 31 14.78 -1.15 8.34
C LEU A 31 15.84 -1.23 9.46
N ARG A 32 16.58 -2.33 9.54
CA ARG A 32 17.65 -2.52 10.54
C ARG A 32 18.82 -1.56 10.33
N GLU A 33 19.20 -1.34 9.08
CA GLU A 33 20.30 -0.46 8.68
C GLU A 33 19.92 1.02 8.67
N ARG A 34 18.64 1.36 8.84
CA ARG A 34 18.09 2.70 8.64
C ARG A 34 18.43 3.28 7.26
N ARG A 35 18.39 2.44 6.23
CA ARG A 35 18.72 2.79 4.84
C ARG A 35 17.45 3.08 4.04
N GLY A 36 17.19 4.37 3.76
CA GLY A 36 16.07 4.82 2.92
C GLY A 36 16.27 4.50 1.45
N GLY A 37 15.15 4.42 0.71
CA GLY A 37 15.13 4.16 -0.75
C GLY A 37 14.85 5.39 -1.59
N LEU A 38 14.69 6.58 -0.99
CA LEU A 38 14.43 7.81 -1.74
C LEU A 38 15.69 8.28 -2.47
N ARG A 39 15.50 8.76 -3.70
CA ARG A 39 16.55 9.36 -4.53
C ARG A 39 16.01 10.55 -5.31
N HIS A 40 16.89 11.39 -5.85
CA HIS A 40 16.49 12.45 -6.76
C HIS A 40 15.68 11.90 -7.93
N ASN A 41 14.67 12.65 -8.36
CA ASN A 41 13.80 12.24 -9.45
C ASN A 41 14.60 12.08 -10.77
N ASP A 42 14.60 10.87 -11.29
CA ASP A 42 15.18 10.47 -12.57
C ASP A 42 14.12 9.85 -13.50
N PHE A 43 12.83 10.17 -13.27
CA PHE A 43 11.70 9.54 -13.94
C PHE A 43 10.61 10.54 -14.36
N GLY A 44 9.87 10.18 -15.41
CA GLY A 44 8.70 10.91 -15.90
C GLY A 44 9.03 11.85 -17.06
N PRO A 45 8.00 12.54 -17.60
CA PRO A 45 8.17 13.47 -18.68
C PRO A 45 8.98 14.70 -18.24
N ALA A 46 9.81 15.21 -19.14
CA ALA A 46 10.54 16.44 -18.93
C ALA A 46 9.59 17.66 -18.96
N ARG A 47 9.94 18.69 -18.22
CA ARG A 47 9.31 20.02 -18.26
C ARG A 47 9.67 20.73 -19.57
N SER A 48 9.05 21.87 -19.83
CA SER A 48 9.31 22.67 -21.04
C SER A 48 10.76 23.16 -21.17
N ASP A 49 11.49 23.27 -20.06
CA ASP A 49 12.90 23.63 -20.00
C ASP A 49 13.86 22.42 -20.11
N GLY A 50 13.32 21.21 -20.33
CA GLY A 50 14.08 19.97 -20.41
C GLY A 50 14.44 19.35 -19.06
N SER A 51 14.15 20.01 -17.93
CA SER A 51 14.39 19.45 -16.60
C SER A 51 13.28 18.47 -16.18
N LEU A 52 13.60 17.56 -15.24
CA LEU A 52 12.59 16.75 -14.55
C LEU A 52 11.97 17.54 -13.39
N LEU A 53 10.84 17.06 -12.86
CA LEU A 53 10.24 17.64 -11.67
C LEU A 53 11.25 17.57 -10.50
N PRO A 54 11.61 18.70 -9.85
CA PRO A 54 12.57 18.71 -8.75
C PRO A 54 11.92 18.12 -7.49
N THR A 55 12.09 16.84 -7.28
CA THR A 55 11.55 16.08 -6.14
C THR A 55 12.41 14.85 -5.86
N TRP A 56 12.10 14.17 -4.76
CA TRP A 56 12.63 12.86 -4.44
C TRP A 56 11.57 11.79 -4.66
N ILE A 57 11.99 10.63 -5.16
CA ILE A 57 11.09 9.51 -5.48
C ILE A 57 11.62 8.20 -4.91
N GLY A 58 10.69 7.30 -4.58
CA GLY A 58 10.98 5.90 -4.27
C GLY A 58 10.75 5.02 -5.50
N ARG A 59 11.81 4.73 -6.26
CA ARG A 59 11.75 3.95 -7.51
C ARG A 59 12.27 2.53 -7.30
N VAL A 60 11.55 1.52 -7.78
CA VAL A 60 11.97 0.12 -7.74
C VAL A 60 13.10 -0.11 -8.74
N ALA A 61 14.22 -0.63 -8.25
CA ALA A 61 15.37 -0.93 -9.11
C ALA A 61 15.11 -2.14 -10.00
N GLY A 62 15.61 -2.10 -11.25
CA GLY A 62 15.56 -3.22 -12.20
C GLY A 62 14.19 -3.47 -12.82
N LEU A 63 13.18 -2.65 -12.55
CA LEU A 63 11.84 -2.82 -13.12
C LEU A 63 11.81 -2.66 -14.64
N GLU A 64 12.63 -1.79 -15.18
CA GLU A 64 12.76 -1.57 -16.62
C GLU A 64 13.34 -2.80 -17.36
N ASP A 65 14.22 -3.53 -16.69
CA ASP A 65 14.94 -4.68 -17.23
C ASP A 65 14.24 -6.02 -16.95
N ALA A 66 13.04 -5.99 -16.35
CA ALA A 66 12.25 -7.17 -15.96
C ALA A 66 10.96 -7.28 -16.81
N PRO A 67 11.04 -7.63 -18.12
CA PRO A 67 9.86 -7.78 -18.97
C PRO A 67 9.00 -8.94 -18.51
N LEU A 68 7.73 -8.91 -18.86
CA LEU A 68 6.83 -10.04 -18.61
C LEU A 68 7.25 -11.27 -19.46
N PRO A 69 7.03 -12.50 -18.97
CA PRO A 69 7.18 -13.70 -19.77
C PRO A 69 6.30 -13.66 -21.02
N GLU A 70 6.71 -14.37 -22.09
CA GLU A 70 5.99 -14.42 -23.37
C GLU A 70 4.50 -14.79 -23.20
N ALA A 71 4.19 -15.72 -22.31
CA ALA A 71 2.81 -16.14 -22.01
C ALA A 71 1.94 -15.01 -21.40
N LEU A 72 2.55 -13.96 -20.87
CA LEU A 72 1.89 -12.80 -20.26
C LEU A 72 2.13 -11.50 -21.07
N ALA A 73 2.74 -11.56 -22.25
CA ALA A 73 3.12 -10.39 -23.04
C ALA A 73 1.93 -9.48 -23.40
N ALA A 74 0.72 -10.03 -23.54
CA ALA A 74 -0.49 -9.24 -23.77
C ALA A 74 -0.83 -8.26 -22.62
N TRP A 75 -0.30 -8.49 -21.43
CA TRP A 75 -0.49 -7.68 -20.23
C TRP A 75 0.61 -6.65 -20.01
N GLU A 76 1.52 -6.48 -20.98
CA GLU A 76 2.73 -5.70 -20.83
C GLU A 76 2.43 -4.22 -20.51
N CYS A 77 2.80 -3.81 -19.33
CA CYS A 77 2.89 -2.42 -18.85
C CYS A 77 3.70 -2.38 -17.56
N ARG A 78 4.24 -1.20 -17.21
CA ARG A 78 5.05 -0.99 -16.00
C ARG A 78 4.38 -1.53 -14.72
N ASN A 79 3.08 -1.30 -14.56
CA ASN A 79 2.35 -1.73 -13.37
C ASN A 79 2.27 -3.26 -13.24
N ASN A 80 1.99 -3.96 -14.33
CA ASN A 80 1.94 -5.42 -14.35
C ASN A 80 3.33 -6.05 -14.25
N ARG A 81 4.38 -5.41 -14.79
CA ARG A 81 5.79 -5.82 -14.53
C ARG A 81 6.11 -5.77 -13.05
N LEU A 82 5.72 -4.70 -12.35
CA LEU A 82 5.94 -4.58 -10.91
C LEU A 82 5.14 -5.62 -10.13
N ALA A 83 3.89 -5.90 -10.54
CA ALA A 83 3.10 -6.98 -9.97
C ALA A 83 3.80 -8.34 -10.13
N TRP A 84 4.32 -8.62 -11.34
CA TRP A 84 5.04 -9.85 -11.62
C TRP A 84 6.33 -9.96 -10.79
N LEU A 85 7.12 -8.89 -10.75
CA LEU A 85 8.36 -8.84 -9.97
C LEU A 85 8.11 -9.09 -8.48
N ALA A 86 7.03 -8.54 -7.94
CA ALA A 86 6.65 -8.76 -6.55
C ALA A 86 6.12 -10.18 -6.28
N LEU A 87 5.34 -10.76 -7.21
CA LEU A 87 4.86 -12.15 -7.10
C LEU A 87 6.00 -13.17 -7.08
N GLN A 88 7.12 -12.88 -7.73
CA GLN A 88 8.30 -13.76 -7.77
C GLN A 88 9.12 -13.76 -6.47
N GLN A 89 8.79 -12.90 -5.50
CA GLN A 89 9.54 -12.81 -4.25
C GLN A 89 8.95 -13.71 -3.15
N ASP A 90 9.80 -14.17 -2.26
CA ASP A 90 9.46 -14.90 -1.03
C ASP A 90 8.60 -16.16 -1.26
N GLY A 91 8.65 -16.77 -2.46
CA GLY A 91 7.81 -17.93 -2.81
C GLY A 91 6.33 -17.60 -3.01
N MET A 92 5.97 -16.33 -3.17
CA MET A 92 4.57 -15.88 -3.22
C MET A 92 3.80 -16.47 -4.40
N LEU A 93 4.42 -16.57 -5.58
CA LEU A 93 3.77 -17.15 -6.78
C LEU A 93 3.46 -18.63 -6.58
N GLU A 94 4.43 -19.39 -6.10
CA GLU A 94 4.32 -20.81 -5.81
C GLU A 94 3.24 -21.08 -4.75
N ASP A 95 3.23 -20.28 -3.68
CA ASP A 95 2.23 -20.40 -2.61
C ASP A 95 0.83 -20.03 -3.10
N ALA A 96 0.68 -19.03 -3.97
CA ALA A 96 -0.61 -18.67 -4.58
C ALA A 96 -1.14 -19.81 -5.49
N ILE A 97 -0.27 -20.45 -6.26
CA ILE A 97 -0.63 -21.61 -7.09
C ILE A 97 -1.03 -22.79 -6.19
N ALA A 98 -0.24 -23.09 -5.16
CA ALA A 98 -0.52 -24.15 -4.19
C ALA A 98 -1.83 -23.89 -3.43
N LEU A 99 -2.16 -22.63 -3.12
CA LEU A 99 -3.42 -22.23 -2.53
C LEU A 99 -4.61 -22.62 -3.43
N GLY A 100 -4.50 -22.36 -4.74
CA GLY A 100 -5.49 -22.76 -5.74
C GLY A 100 -5.64 -24.27 -5.87
N GLN A 101 -4.55 -25.04 -5.73
CA GLN A 101 -4.58 -26.50 -5.71
C GLN A 101 -5.27 -27.06 -4.45
N ARG A 102 -5.03 -26.43 -3.29
CA ARG A 102 -5.55 -26.86 -1.98
C ARG A 102 -7.04 -26.59 -1.82
N HIS A 103 -7.52 -25.41 -2.19
CA HIS A 103 -8.90 -25.00 -2.01
C HIS A 103 -9.78 -25.15 -3.26
N GLY A 104 -9.17 -25.35 -4.41
CA GLY A 104 -9.80 -25.17 -5.72
C GLY A 104 -9.62 -23.74 -6.24
N ALA A 105 -9.18 -23.60 -7.49
CA ALA A 105 -8.86 -22.29 -8.07
C ALA A 105 -10.05 -21.32 -8.05
N ASP A 106 -11.28 -21.82 -8.18
CA ASP A 106 -12.52 -21.03 -8.16
C ASP A 106 -12.93 -20.59 -6.73
N ARG A 107 -12.28 -21.14 -5.68
CA ARG A 107 -12.54 -20.85 -4.27
C ARG A 107 -11.53 -19.89 -3.65
N VAL A 108 -10.52 -19.45 -4.41
CA VAL A 108 -9.52 -18.47 -3.97
C VAL A 108 -9.81 -17.12 -4.61
N ALA A 109 -10.13 -16.12 -3.81
CA ALA A 109 -10.35 -14.77 -4.28
C ALA A 109 -9.02 -14.06 -4.59
N VAL A 110 -9.02 -13.17 -5.59
CA VAL A 110 -7.94 -12.22 -5.88
C VAL A 110 -8.46 -10.82 -5.62
N VAL A 111 -7.87 -10.10 -4.65
CA VAL A 111 -8.31 -8.75 -4.27
C VAL A 111 -7.13 -7.80 -4.32
N ILE A 112 -7.12 -6.91 -5.31
CA ILE A 112 -5.98 -6.02 -5.59
C ILE A 112 -6.37 -4.56 -5.41
N GLY A 113 -5.56 -3.83 -4.62
CA GLY A 113 -5.66 -2.39 -4.44
C GLY A 113 -4.76 -1.65 -5.43
N THR A 114 -5.29 -0.61 -6.04
CA THR A 114 -4.52 0.30 -6.91
C THR A 114 -5.20 1.66 -6.96
N SER A 115 -4.43 2.71 -7.15
CA SER A 115 -4.98 4.04 -7.42
C SER A 115 -4.74 4.48 -8.87
N THR A 116 -3.68 3.97 -9.49
CA THR A 116 -3.28 4.34 -10.85
C THR A 116 -3.44 3.21 -11.86
N SER A 117 -3.40 1.95 -11.41
CA SER A 117 -3.37 0.81 -12.32
C SER A 117 -2.31 1.03 -13.42
N SER A 118 -2.69 0.90 -14.68
CA SER A 118 -1.83 1.06 -15.85
C SER A 118 -1.90 2.46 -16.49
N ILE A 119 -2.17 3.51 -15.71
CA ILE A 119 -2.33 4.86 -16.25
C ILE A 119 -1.08 5.33 -17.03
N GLY A 120 0.13 4.94 -16.61
CA GLY A 120 1.36 5.26 -17.33
C GLY A 120 1.40 4.69 -18.75
N ALA A 121 0.90 3.47 -18.98
CA ALA A 121 0.75 2.91 -20.32
C ALA A 121 -0.31 3.66 -21.16
N THR A 122 -1.35 4.17 -20.49
CA THR A 122 -2.37 5.00 -21.12
C THR A 122 -1.81 6.37 -21.51
N GLU A 123 -0.98 6.99 -20.65
CA GLU A 123 -0.23 8.23 -20.99
C GLU A 123 0.62 8.05 -22.24
N GLU A 124 1.38 6.95 -22.31
CA GLU A 124 2.22 6.63 -23.46
C GLU A 124 1.37 6.50 -24.73
N ALA A 125 0.24 5.80 -24.67
CA ALA A 125 -0.66 5.65 -25.81
C ALA A 125 -1.25 6.99 -26.26
N TYR A 126 -1.63 7.88 -25.34
CA TYR A 126 -2.10 9.22 -25.66
C TYR A 126 -1.01 10.12 -26.25
N ALA A 127 0.23 9.98 -25.79
CA ALA A 127 1.36 10.75 -26.33
C ALA A 127 1.73 10.35 -27.77
N ARG A 128 1.30 9.17 -28.24
CA ARG A 128 1.62 8.57 -29.53
C ARG A 128 0.39 8.29 -30.39
N LEU A 129 -0.71 9.05 -30.22
CA LEU A 129 -1.95 8.82 -30.98
C LEU A 129 -1.70 8.80 -32.49
N ASP A 130 -2.23 7.75 -33.12
CA ASP A 130 -2.39 7.64 -34.57
C ASP A 130 -3.73 8.24 -35.00
N THR A 131 -3.91 8.36 -36.33
CA THR A 131 -5.18 8.76 -36.95
C THR A 131 -5.71 7.62 -37.82
N ASP A 132 -6.98 7.25 -37.63
CA ASP A 132 -7.64 6.25 -38.49
C ASP A 132 -8.00 6.83 -39.88
N ALA A 133 -8.55 5.97 -40.74
CA ALA A 133 -8.95 6.37 -42.10
C ALA A 133 -10.03 7.45 -42.16
N ASP A 134 -10.82 7.61 -41.07
CA ASP A 134 -11.86 8.63 -40.92
C ASP A 134 -11.34 9.92 -40.26
N GLY A 135 -10.04 10.01 -39.99
CA GLY A 135 -9.41 11.15 -39.32
C GLY A 135 -9.62 11.19 -37.79
N ARG A 136 -10.02 10.08 -37.16
CA ARG A 136 -10.25 10.02 -35.70
C ARG A 136 -8.99 9.54 -34.98
N PRO A 137 -8.65 10.14 -33.83
CA PRO A 137 -7.52 9.68 -33.03
C PRO A 137 -7.77 8.24 -32.51
N ARG A 138 -6.73 7.41 -32.57
CA ARG A 138 -6.72 6.05 -32.03
C ARG A 138 -5.36 5.74 -31.38
N PHE A 139 -5.35 4.78 -30.49
CA PHE A 139 -4.10 4.27 -29.94
C PHE A 139 -3.29 3.54 -31.03
N PRO A 140 -1.95 3.68 -31.04
CA PRO A 140 -1.08 2.89 -31.90
C PRO A 140 -1.34 1.38 -31.69
N ALA A 141 -1.17 0.59 -32.76
CA ALA A 141 -1.49 -0.85 -32.70
C ALA A 141 -0.68 -1.62 -31.64
N ASP A 142 0.56 -1.21 -31.40
CA ASP A 142 1.44 -1.77 -30.35
C ASP A 142 1.03 -1.37 -28.93
N LEU A 143 0.27 -0.29 -28.77
CA LEU A 143 -0.22 0.22 -27.47
C LEU A 143 -1.75 0.01 -27.28
N ALA A 144 -2.47 -0.46 -28.28
CA ALA A 144 -3.89 -0.73 -28.22
C ALA A 144 -4.17 -2.04 -27.45
N ARG A 145 -4.03 -2.01 -26.13
CA ARG A 145 -4.17 -3.17 -25.23
C ARG A 145 -5.38 -2.96 -24.29
N PRO A 146 -6.62 -3.26 -24.72
CA PRO A 146 -7.82 -2.99 -23.90
C PRO A 146 -7.83 -3.61 -22.52
N ILE A 147 -7.17 -4.77 -22.35
CA ILE A 147 -7.05 -5.45 -21.04
C ILE A 147 -6.10 -4.72 -20.09
N VAL A 148 -5.19 -3.89 -20.59
CA VAL A 148 -4.24 -3.08 -19.82
C VAL A 148 -4.88 -1.76 -19.43
N HIS A 149 -5.57 -1.06 -20.38
CA HIS A 149 -6.14 0.26 -20.16
C HIS A 149 -7.46 0.23 -19.36
N THR A 150 -7.43 -0.40 -18.18
CA THR A 150 -8.58 -0.52 -17.27
C THR A 150 -8.12 -0.58 -15.82
N PRO A 151 -8.90 -0.04 -14.87
CA PRO A 151 -8.61 -0.20 -13.44
C PRO A 151 -8.50 -1.66 -12.97
N HIS A 152 -9.16 -2.58 -13.67
CA HIS A 152 -9.11 -4.02 -13.35
C HIS A 152 -7.85 -4.74 -13.84
N SER A 153 -6.98 -4.07 -14.60
CA SER A 153 -5.78 -4.67 -15.17
C SER A 153 -4.94 -5.47 -14.15
N PRO A 154 -4.52 -4.92 -13.00
CA PRO A 154 -3.65 -5.64 -12.09
C PRO A 154 -4.33 -6.87 -11.45
N GLY A 155 -5.61 -6.80 -11.11
CA GLY A 155 -6.35 -7.95 -10.56
C GLY A 155 -6.48 -9.10 -11.57
N ARG A 156 -6.86 -8.77 -12.81
CA ARG A 156 -6.96 -9.76 -13.89
C ARG A 156 -5.60 -10.32 -14.29
N PHE A 157 -4.56 -9.49 -14.29
CA PHE A 157 -3.19 -9.92 -14.51
C PHE A 157 -2.76 -10.95 -13.45
N VAL A 158 -2.99 -10.68 -12.16
CA VAL A 158 -2.66 -11.59 -11.07
C VAL A 158 -3.42 -12.92 -11.20
N GLN A 159 -4.71 -12.89 -11.58
CA GLN A 159 -5.46 -14.12 -11.88
C GLN A 159 -4.81 -14.92 -13.02
N GLN A 160 -4.44 -14.26 -14.10
CA GLN A 160 -3.78 -14.91 -15.24
C GLN A 160 -2.44 -15.51 -14.85
N ALA A 161 -1.65 -14.79 -14.06
CA ALA A 161 -0.32 -15.23 -13.63
C ALA A 161 -0.34 -16.42 -12.66
N THR A 162 -1.36 -16.47 -11.78
CA THR A 162 -1.47 -17.49 -10.72
C THR A 162 -2.39 -18.66 -11.07
N GLY A 163 -3.22 -18.52 -12.11
CA GLY A 163 -4.26 -19.51 -12.46
C GLY A 163 -5.46 -19.54 -11.49
N LEU A 164 -5.55 -18.59 -10.54
CA LEU A 164 -6.71 -18.45 -9.65
C LEU A 164 -7.93 -17.95 -10.42
N ARG A 165 -9.12 -18.44 -10.09
CA ARG A 165 -10.36 -18.15 -10.83
C ARG A 165 -11.53 -17.74 -9.94
N GLY A 166 -11.33 -17.61 -8.63
CA GLY A 166 -12.35 -17.13 -7.70
C GLY A 166 -12.72 -15.66 -7.93
N PRO A 167 -13.50 -15.07 -7.02
CA PRO A 167 -13.87 -13.65 -7.11
C PRO A 167 -12.64 -12.75 -7.32
N CYS A 168 -12.67 -11.91 -8.37
CA CYS A 168 -11.61 -10.93 -8.65
C CYS A 168 -12.15 -9.52 -8.41
N VAL A 169 -11.59 -8.84 -7.41
CA VAL A 169 -12.02 -7.51 -7.00
C VAL A 169 -10.85 -6.55 -7.09
N THR A 170 -11.05 -5.42 -7.75
CA THR A 170 -10.11 -4.29 -7.70
C THR A 170 -10.69 -3.22 -6.79
N VAL A 171 -9.91 -2.80 -5.80
CA VAL A 171 -10.25 -1.71 -4.87
C VAL A 171 -9.47 -0.47 -5.29
N ALA A 172 -10.19 0.60 -5.63
CA ALA A 172 -9.61 1.88 -6.05
C ALA A 172 -10.19 3.02 -5.18
N THR A 173 -9.64 3.16 -3.98
CA THR A 173 -10.00 4.17 -2.97
C THR A 173 -8.79 5.03 -2.59
N ALA A 174 -8.06 5.48 -3.61
CA ALA A 174 -6.81 6.25 -3.49
C ALA A 174 -5.81 5.54 -2.57
N CYS A 175 -5.17 6.25 -1.63
CA CYS A 175 -4.09 5.72 -0.81
C CYS A 175 -4.51 4.60 0.16
N SER A 176 -5.81 4.40 0.42
CA SER A 176 -6.32 3.31 1.27
C SER A 176 -6.62 2.01 0.52
N SER A 177 -6.43 1.98 -0.80
CA SER A 177 -6.84 0.87 -1.67
C SER A 177 -6.35 -0.49 -1.18
N SER A 178 -5.06 -0.68 -1.00
CA SER A 178 -4.50 -1.98 -0.62
C SER A 178 -4.57 -2.31 0.88
N ALA A 179 -4.97 -1.38 1.73
CA ALA A 179 -5.41 -1.72 3.08
C ALA A 179 -6.82 -2.31 3.07
N LYS A 180 -7.74 -1.74 2.28
CA LYS A 180 -9.13 -2.22 2.18
C LYS A 180 -9.26 -3.60 1.54
N VAL A 181 -8.24 -4.08 0.82
CA VAL A 181 -8.25 -5.45 0.26
C VAL A 181 -8.32 -6.52 1.34
N PHE A 182 -7.69 -6.30 2.51
CA PHE A 182 -7.78 -7.20 3.66
C PHE A 182 -9.21 -7.29 4.20
N ALA A 183 -9.87 -6.15 4.35
CA ALA A 183 -11.27 -6.08 4.79
C ALA A 183 -12.20 -6.75 3.78
N GLN A 184 -12.00 -6.53 2.48
CA GLN A 184 -12.79 -7.15 1.43
C GLN A 184 -12.59 -8.67 1.37
N ALA A 185 -11.36 -9.16 1.49
CA ALA A 185 -11.06 -10.58 1.56
C ALA A 185 -11.71 -11.23 2.79
N ALA A 186 -11.64 -10.58 3.95
CA ALA A 186 -12.29 -11.07 5.16
C ALA A 186 -13.81 -11.22 4.98
N ARG A 187 -14.46 -10.28 4.29
CA ARG A 187 -15.90 -10.37 3.96
C ARG A 187 -16.21 -11.51 2.99
N LEU A 188 -15.41 -11.71 1.95
CA LEU A 188 -15.58 -12.81 0.98
C LEU A 188 -15.44 -14.18 1.65
N ILE A 189 -14.44 -14.33 2.54
CA ILE A 189 -14.22 -15.57 3.29
C ILE A 189 -15.34 -15.79 4.33
N ALA A 190 -15.73 -14.75 5.05
CA ALA A 190 -16.78 -14.85 6.07
C ALA A 190 -18.16 -15.21 5.46
N SER A 191 -18.46 -14.69 4.27
CA SER A 191 -19.71 -14.99 3.54
C SER A 191 -19.69 -16.30 2.76
N GLY A 192 -18.56 -17.04 2.76
CA GLY A 192 -18.41 -18.29 2.04
C GLY A 192 -18.28 -18.15 0.51
N GLN A 193 -18.09 -16.93 -0.01
CA GLN A 193 -17.83 -16.70 -1.43
C GLN A 193 -16.42 -17.14 -1.84
N ALA A 194 -15.49 -17.18 -0.89
CA ALA A 194 -14.15 -17.73 -1.05
C ALA A 194 -13.75 -18.51 0.21
N ASP A 195 -12.79 -19.43 0.09
CA ASP A 195 -12.20 -20.15 1.24
C ASP A 195 -10.86 -19.55 1.65
N ALA A 196 -10.17 -18.94 0.69
CA ALA A 196 -8.92 -18.21 0.87
C ALA A 196 -8.88 -17.00 -0.07
N ALA A 197 -7.88 -16.12 0.12
CA ALA A 197 -7.68 -14.97 -0.74
C ALA A 197 -6.19 -14.65 -0.92
N LEU A 198 -5.81 -14.31 -2.15
CA LEU A 198 -4.60 -13.58 -2.46
C LEU A 198 -4.97 -12.09 -2.49
N VAL A 199 -4.46 -11.33 -1.53
CA VAL A 199 -4.64 -9.88 -1.47
C VAL A 199 -3.35 -9.19 -1.86
N GLY A 200 -3.43 -7.98 -2.42
CA GLY A 200 -2.23 -7.25 -2.78
C GLY A 200 -2.52 -5.82 -3.18
N GLY A 201 -1.46 -5.13 -3.57
CA GLY A 201 -1.54 -3.79 -4.12
C GLY A 201 -0.34 -3.48 -4.99
N VAL A 202 -0.58 -2.77 -6.09
CA VAL A 202 0.47 -2.39 -7.02
C VAL A 202 0.16 -1.02 -7.60
N ASP A 203 1.10 -0.09 -7.46
CA ASP A 203 1.08 1.19 -8.15
C ASP A 203 2.49 1.59 -8.58
N THR A 204 2.59 2.22 -9.74
CA THR A 204 3.83 2.67 -10.33
C THR A 204 3.88 4.18 -10.49
N LEU A 205 5.08 4.72 -10.52
CA LEU A 205 5.32 6.11 -10.92
C LEU A 205 4.86 6.32 -12.37
N CYS A 206 4.25 7.48 -12.62
CA CYS A 206 3.86 7.94 -13.95
C CYS A 206 3.76 9.48 -13.96
N GLY A 207 3.65 10.08 -15.14
CA GLY A 207 3.57 11.54 -15.30
C GLY A 207 2.34 12.13 -14.61
N SER A 208 1.17 11.52 -14.78
CA SER A 208 -0.09 11.97 -14.15
C SER A 208 0.01 12.03 -12.63
N VAL A 209 0.71 11.07 -12.02
CA VAL A 209 0.91 11.05 -10.56
C VAL A 209 1.88 12.16 -10.14
N LEU A 210 3.07 12.21 -10.75
CA LEU A 210 4.11 13.19 -10.39
C LEU A 210 3.59 14.63 -10.53
N TYR A 211 3.07 14.96 -11.70
CA TYR A 211 2.59 16.32 -11.98
C TYR A 211 1.24 16.63 -11.37
N GLY A 212 0.36 15.62 -11.20
CA GLY A 212 -0.93 15.80 -10.52
C GLY A 212 -0.75 16.19 -9.05
N PHE A 213 0.08 15.47 -8.30
CA PHE A 213 0.38 15.83 -6.90
C PHE A 213 1.16 17.14 -6.80
N ASN A 214 2.05 17.43 -7.76
CA ASN A 214 2.75 18.71 -7.81
C ASN A 214 1.80 19.87 -8.05
N ALA A 215 0.82 19.71 -8.93
CA ALA A 215 -0.19 20.76 -9.20
C ALA A 215 -1.07 21.06 -7.98
N LEU A 216 -1.22 20.11 -7.07
CA LEU A 216 -1.89 20.31 -5.77
C LEU A 216 -0.99 20.95 -4.70
N GLY A 217 0.28 21.23 -5.01
CA GLY A 217 1.24 21.76 -4.05
C GLY A 217 1.65 20.79 -2.95
N LEU A 218 1.55 19.47 -3.21
CA LEU A 218 1.76 18.44 -2.19
C LEU A 218 3.12 17.73 -2.29
N VAL A 219 3.92 18.03 -3.32
CA VAL A 219 5.21 17.36 -3.55
C VAL A 219 6.34 18.17 -2.93
N SER A 220 7.22 17.51 -2.20
CA SER A 220 8.42 18.12 -1.60
C SER A 220 9.60 18.10 -2.58
N GLU A 221 10.39 19.17 -2.60
CA GLU A 221 11.67 19.24 -3.32
C GLU A 221 12.82 18.55 -2.56
N THR A 222 12.61 18.21 -1.29
CA THR A 222 13.56 17.46 -0.44
C THR A 222 12.96 16.09 -0.09
N PRO A 223 13.75 15.12 0.43
CA PRO A 223 13.17 13.89 0.93
C PRO A 223 12.03 14.17 1.90
N CYS A 224 10.89 13.51 1.73
CA CYS A 224 9.76 13.72 2.61
C CYS A 224 10.14 13.39 4.06
N ARG A 225 9.64 14.20 4.98
CA ARG A 225 9.96 14.15 6.43
C ARG A 225 8.69 14.13 7.27
N PRO A 226 8.05 12.95 7.41
CA PRO A 226 6.81 12.84 8.18
C PRO A 226 6.96 13.37 9.61
N PHE A 227 5.96 14.11 10.10
CA PHE A 227 5.89 14.64 11.47
C PHE A 227 7.03 15.61 11.87
N ASP A 228 7.87 16.03 10.93
CA ASP A 228 8.87 17.09 11.16
C ASP A 228 8.19 18.48 11.14
N ALA A 229 8.67 19.40 11.96
CA ALA A 229 8.17 20.78 11.99
C ALA A 229 8.37 21.52 10.66
N ARG A 230 9.35 21.10 9.85
CA ARG A 230 9.68 21.69 8.53
C ARG A 230 9.10 20.87 7.37
N ARG A 231 8.17 19.93 7.62
CA ARG A 231 7.56 19.13 6.56
C ARG A 231 6.81 20.03 5.57
N ASN A 232 6.94 19.75 4.30
CA ASN A 232 6.37 20.58 3.24
C ASN A 232 5.75 19.79 2.08
N GLY A 233 5.57 18.49 2.26
CA GLY A 233 4.98 17.62 1.24
C GLY A 233 5.61 16.24 1.20
N LEU A 234 5.07 15.42 0.32
CA LEU A 234 5.42 14.03 0.15
C LEU A 234 6.52 13.83 -0.91
N SER A 235 7.19 12.70 -0.85
CA SER A 235 7.93 12.08 -1.95
C SER A 235 7.08 10.94 -2.50
N LEU A 236 6.90 10.84 -3.81
CA LEU A 236 6.15 9.75 -4.42
C LEU A 236 7.02 8.50 -4.54
N GLY A 237 6.39 7.34 -4.47
CA GLY A 237 7.05 6.05 -4.64
C GLY A 237 6.19 5.08 -5.44
N GLU A 238 6.81 3.97 -5.85
CA GLU A 238 6.14 2.84 -6.47
C GLU A 238 6.42 1.56 -5.67
N ALA A 239 5.46 0.65 -5.66
CA ALA A 239 5.61 -0.64 -4.99
C ALA A 239 4.61 -1.68 -5.50
N GLY A 240 4.96 -2.95 -5.28
CA GLY A 240 4.07 -4.09 -5.36
C GLY A 240 4.19 -4.95 -4.10
N GLY A 241 3.08 -5.47 -3.60
CA GLY A 241 3.09 -6.38 -2.46
C GLY A 241 1.86 -7.26 -2.43
N PHE A 242 1.99 -8.40 -1.76
CA PHE A 242 0.94 -9.42 -1.66
C PHE A 242 0.92 -10.09 -0.30
N ALA A 243 -0.23 -10.65 0.07
CA ALA A 243 -0.38 -11.53 1.22
C ALA A 243 -1.45 -12.59 0.95
N ILE A 244 -1.30 -13.76 1.58
CA ILE A 244 -2.27 -14.86 1.53
C ILE A 244 -3.07 -14.87 2.83
N LEU A 245 -4.40 -14.88 2.70
CA LEU A 245 -5.34 -14.97 3.82
C LEU A 245 -6.13 -16.28 3.75
N GLU A 246 -6.15 -17.01 4.88
CA GLU A 246 -6.88 -18.27 5.05
C GLU A 246 -7.60 -18.33 6.40
N ARG A 247 -8.55 -19.26 6.56
CA ARG A 247 -9.10 -19.57 7.89
C ARG A 247 -8.03 -20.23 8.77
N ILE A 248 -8.02 -19.91 10.07
CA ILE A 248 -6.98 -20.38 11.02
C ILE A 248 -6.92 -21.93 11.10
N ALA A 249 -8.04 -22.62 10.92
CA ALA A 249 -8.09 -24.09 11.00
C ALA A 249 -7.14 -24.80 10.01
N ASP A 250 -6.73 -24.10 8.94
CA ASP A 250 -5.97 -24.66 7.82
C ASP A 250 -4.50 -24.19 7.80
N ALA A 251 -4.06 -23.41 8.80
CA ALA A 251 -2.78 -22.75 8.74
C ALA A 251 -1.96 -22.84 10.03
N HIS A 252 -0.69 -23.17 9.89
CA HIS A 252 0.30 -23.24 10.98
C HIS A 252 1.06 -21.90 11.15
N THR A 253 0.45 -20.77 10.87
CA THR A 253 1.13 -19.48 10.98
C THR A 253 0.79 -18.76 12.26
N LEU A 254 1.79 -18.06 12.80
CA LEU A 254 1.64 -17.23 13.99
C LEU A 254 0.98 -15.87 13.66
N LEU A 255 1.04 -15.42 12.39
CA LEU A 255 0.56 -14.09 11.99
C LEU A 255 -0.90 -14.14 11.56
N GLN A 256 -1.68 -13.19 12.03
CA GLN A 256 -3.12 -13.14 11.81
C GLN A 256 -3.60 -11.72 11.51
N LEU A 257 -4.56 -11.57 10.59
CA LEU A 257 -5.43 -10.41 10.53
C LEU A 257 -6.47 -10.55 11.66
N ARG A 258 -6.44 -9.63 12.63
CA ARG A 258 -7.29 -9.67 13.84
C ARG A 258 -8.48 -8.74 13.72
N GLY A 259 -8.34 -7.62 13.02
CA GLY A 259 -9.39 -6.63 12.86
C GLY A 259 -9.14 -5.68 11.73
N TYR A 260 -10.20 -5.02 11.29
CA TYR A 260 -10.13 -3.91 10.35
C TYR A 260 -11.22 -2.88 10.68
N GLY A 261 -10.97 -1.61 10.35
CA GLY A 261 -11.95 -0.55 10.44
C GLY A 261 -11.91 0.30 9.20
N GLU A 262 -13.07 0.71 8.73
CA GLU A 262 -13.23 1.53 7.52
C GLU A 262 -14.17 2.69 7.83
N SER A 263 -13.86 3.87 7.27
CA SER A 263 -14.68 5.05 7.43
C SER A 263 -14.62 5.96 6.21
N SER A 264 -15.48 6.95 6.19
CA SER A 264 -15.38 8.10 5.26
C SER A 264 -15.44 9.38 6.06
N ASP A 265 -14.53 10.34 5.75
CA ASP A 265 -14.56 11.66 6.37
C ASP A 265 -15.78 12.48 5.95
N ALA A 266 -16.30 12.26 4.72
CA ALA A 266 -17.39 13.02 4.12
C ALA A 266 -17.19 14.55 4.24
N HIS A 267 -15.93 15.03 4.12
CA HIS A 267 -15.55 16.40 4.39
C HIS A 267 -15.01 17.12 3.14
N HIS A 268 -13.89 16.66 2.56
CA HIS A 268 -13.23 17.27 1.40
C HIS A 268 -12.54 16.23 0.55
N MET A 269 -12.32 16.53 -0.74
CA MET A 269 -11.73 15.58 -1.68
C MET A 269 -10.25 15.24 -1.42
N SER A 270 -9.49 16.18 -0.82
CA SER A 270 -8.04 16.02 -0.62
C SER A 270 -7.53 16.41 0.78
N THR A 271 -8.42 16.90 1.65
CA THR A 271 -8.06 17.33 3.02
C THR A 271 -8.82 16.46 4.02
N PRO A 272 -8.16 15.91 5.06
CA PRO A 272 -8.84 15.13 6.09
C PRO A 272 -9.80 15.99 6.90
N HIS A 273 -10.77 15.33 7.58
CA HIS A 273 -11.62 16.02 8.54
C HIS A 273 -10.77 16.65 9.65
N PRO A 274 -10.92 17.95 9.95
CA PRO A 274 -10.00 18.68 10.83
C PRO A 274 -9.89 18.10 12.25
N GLU A 275 -10.93 17.44 12.74
CA GLU A 275 -10.94 16.75 14.02
C GLU A 275 -10.47 15.28 13.93
N GLY A 276 -10.03 14.80 12.77
CA GLY A 276 -9.62 13.42 12.56
C GLY A 276 -10.72 12.39 12.79
N LEU A 277 -11.99 12.77 12.56
CA LEU A 277 -13.14 11.92 12.88
C LEU A 277 -13.07 10.57 12.17
N GLY A 278 -12.84 10.56 10.85
CA GLY A 278 -12.75 9.32 10.07
C GLY A 278 -11.58 8.45 10.52
N ALA A 279 -10.39 9.04 10.79
CA ALA A 279 -9.24 8.32 11.31
C ALA A 279 -9.55 7.63 12.65
N ARG A 280 -10.18 8.36 13.58
CA ARG A 280 -10.59 7.79 14.90
C ARG A 280 -11.63 6.68 14.76
N ILE A 281 -12.60 6.83 13.85
CA ILE A 281 -13.61 5.79 13.59
C ILE A 281 -12.92 4.55 13.03
N ALA A 282 -12.07 4.69 12.01
CA ALA A 282 -11.37 3.55 11.39
C ALA A 282 -10.50 2.79 12.42
N MET A 283 -9.67 3.52 13.20
CA MET A 283 -8.84 2.91 14.23
C MET A 283 -9.68 2.24 15.32
N GLY A 284 -10.72 2.93 15.84
CA GLY A 284 -11.59 2.40 16.88
C GLY A 284 -12.37 1.14 16.45
N GLU A 285 -12.91 1.14 15.23
CA GLU A 285 -13.56 -0.06 14.67
C GLU A 285 -12.60 -1.23 14.47
N ALA A 286 -11.36 -0.98 14.05
CA ALA A 286 -10.35 -2.01 13.90
C ALA A 286 -10.04 -2.68 15.26
N LEU A 287 -9.88 -1.90 16.32
CA LEU A 287 -9.66 -2.39 17.69
C LEU A 287 -10.85 -3.19 18.19
N VAL A 288 -12.07 -2.67 18.04
CA VAL A 288 -13.29 -3.37 18.46
C VAL A 288 -13.45 -4.71 17.75
N ARG A 289 -13.24 -4.75 16.43
CA ARG A 289 -13.30 -6.00 15.66
C ARG A 289 -12.19 -7.00 16.03
N ALA A 290 -11.03 -6.50 16.46
CA ALA A 290 -9.92 -7.33 16.94
C ALA A 290 -10.17 -7.84 18.39
N GLY A 291 -11.07 -7.21 19.14
CA GLY A 291 -11.34 -7.52 20.56
C GLY A 291 -10.16 -7.18 21.46
N ILE A 292 -9.47 -6.05 21.19
CA ILE A 292 -8.32 -5.58 21.97
C ILE A 292 -8.48 -4.11 22.38
N ASP A 293 -7.78 -3.72 23.43
CA ASP A 293 -7.70 -2.35 23.88
C ASP A 293 -6.57 -1.58 23.17
N PRO A 294 -6.65 -0.24 23.05
CA PRO A 294 -5.56 0.57 22.48
C PRO A 294 -4.19 0.34 23.13
N GLY A 295 -4.16 0.00 24.42
CA GLY A 295 -2.95 -0.29 25.18
C GLY A 295 -2.23 -1.59 24.79
N ASP A 296 -2.92 -2.50 24.10
CA ASP A 296 -2.35 -3.76 23.63
C ASP A 296 -1.51 -3.60 22.36
N VAL A 297 -1.67 -2.47 21.65
CA VAL A 297 -0.95 -2.20 20.39
C VAL A 297 0.47 -1.74 20.69
N GLY A 298 1.44 -2.53 20.27
CA GLY A 298 2.86 -2.19 20.43
C GLY A 298 3.43 -1.30 19.32
N TYR A 299 2.92 -1.45 18.09
CA TYR A 299 3.36 -0.70 16.92
C TYR A 299 2.18 -0.24 16.06
N LEU A 300 2.25 1.02 15.59
CA LEU A 300 1.32 1.56 14.60
C LEU A 300 2.11 2.17 13.42
N ASN A 301 1.96 1.60 12.23
CA ASN A 301 2.41 2.25 11.01
C ASN A 301 1.41 3.33 10.63
N LEU A 302 1.85 4.58 10.67
CA LEU A 302 1.04 5.77 10.40
C LEU A 302 0.90 6.01 8.90
N HIS A 303 -0.21 6.59 8.49
CA HIS A 303 -0.33 7.10 7.14
C HIS A 303 0.74 8.16 6.83
N GLY A 304 0.94 9.15 7.68
CA GLY A 304 2.12 10.03 7.77
C GLY A 304 2.74 10.43 6.45
N THR A 305 2.07 11.28 5.66
CA THR A 305 2.47 11.65 4.30
C THR A 305 3.52 12.76 4.22
N ALA A 306 3.90 13.34 5.34
CA ALA A 306 4.71 14.57 5.44
C ALA A 306 4.00 15.83 4.92
N THR A 307 2.68 15.76 4.68
CA THR A 307 1.89 16.98 4.44
C THR A 307 1.45 17.58 5.77
N PRO A 308 1.47 18.93 5.91
CA PRO A 308 1.10 19.57 7.18
C PRO A 308 -0.29 19.15 7.70
N ALA A 309 -1.28 19.07 6.80
CA ALA A 309 -2.66 18.76 7.17
C ALA A 309 -2.82 17.31 7.65
N ASN A 310 -2.33 16.32 6.89
CA ASN A 310 -2.48 14.92 7.27
C ASN A 310 -1.79 14.60 8.58
N ASP A 311 -0.50 14.94 8.69
CA ASP A 311 0.32 14.53 9.84
C ASP A 311 -0.18 15.17 11.13
N GLY A 312 -0.62 16.46 11.08
CA GLY A 312 -1.19 17.13 12.24
C GLY A 312 -2.49 16.49 12.73
N VAL A 313 -3.40 16.17 11.80
CA VAL A 313 -4.68 15.51 12.12
C VAL A 313 -4.46 14.09 12.62
N GLU A 314 -3.59 13.32 11.99
CA GLU A 314 -3.30 11.95 12.39
C GLU A 314 -2.63 11.90 13.77
N ALA A 315 -1.65 12.79 14.06
CA ALA A 315 -1.01 12.89 15.37
C ALA A 315 -2.04 13.13 16.49
N GLN A 316 -3.00 14.04 16.28
CA GLN A 316 -4.07 14.32 17.22
C GLN A 316 -5.02 13.11 17.41
N ALA A 317 -5.40 12.44 16.31
CA ALA A 317 -6.26 11.26 16.38
C ALA A 317 -5.60 10.10 17.14
N VAL A 318 -4.29 9.89 16.93
CA VAL A 318 -3.51 8.86 17.64
C VAL A 318 -3.35 9.23 19.12
N ALA A 319 -3.03 10.47 19.45
CA ALA A 319 -2.89 10.92 20.84
C ALA A 319 -4.21 10.81 21.63
N ALA A 320 -5.35 11.00 20.95
CA ALA A 320 -6.67 10.88 21.59
C ALA A 320 -7.08 9.42 21.88
N LEU A 321 -6.51 8.44 21.15
CA LEU A 321 -6.95 7.04 21.25
C LEU A 321 -5.94 6.14 21.95
N PHE A 322 -4.64 6.37 21.80
CA PHE A 322 -3.59 5.48 22.25
C PHE A 322 -2.78 6.05 23.43
N PRO A 323 -2.26 5.18 24.32
CA PRO A 323 -1.39 5.61 25.40
C PRO A 323 -0.04 6.12 24.87
N ALA A 324 0.67 6.89 25.71
CA ALA A 324 1.99 7.46 25.40
C ALA A 324 3.08 6.40 25.12
N SER A 325 2.86 5.16 25.53
CA SER A 325 3.78 4.04 25.33
C SER A 325 3.76 3.49 23.91
N LEU A 326 2.72 3.78 23.10
CA LEU A 326 2.65 3.31 21.71
C LEU A 326 3.88 3.76 20.92
N HIS A 327 4.45 2.85 20.11
CA HIS A 327 5.44 3.20 19.08
C HIS A 327 4.71 3.43 17.75
N ALA A 328 4.52 4.68 17.37
CA ALA A 328 3.88 5.06 16.12
C ALA A 328 4.86 5.78 15.19
N SER A 329 4.98 5.31 13.96
CA SER A 329 5.90 5.92 12.98
C SER A 329 5.39 5.79 11.56
N SER A 330 5.80 6.70 10.67
CA SER A 330 5.55 6.58 9.23
C SER A 330 6.77 6.03 8.50
N THR A 331 6.53 5.08 7.61
CA THR A 331 7.57 4.51 6.74
C THR A 331 7.66 5.17 5.37
N LYS A 332 6.91 6.26 5.13
CA LYS A 332 6.97 7.00 3.85
C LYS A 332 8.29 7.75 3.63
N GLY A 333 9.01 8.10 4.69
CA GLY A 333 10.39 8.58 4.59
C GLY A 333 11.37 7.52 4.05
N TRP A 334 11.00 6.24 4.10
CA TRP A 334 11.80 5.10 3.61
C TRP A 334 11.53 4.80 2.15
N THR A 335 10.26 4.67 1.75
CA THR A 335 9.83 4.17 0.44
C THR A 335 9.27 5.24 -0.48
N GLY A 336 8.98 6.43 0.03
CA GLY A 336 8.03 7.34 -0.57
C GLY A 336 6.58 6.91 -0.34
N HIS A 337 5.65 7.75 -0.74
CA HIS A 337 4.23 7.41 -0.75
C HIS A 337 3.92 6.52 -1.97
N THR A 338 3.71 5.25 -1.75
CA THR A 338 3.49 4.24 -2.80
C THR A 338 2.03 4.14 -3.25
N LEU A 339 1.29 5.25 -3.12
CA LEU A 339 -0.06 5.43 -3.65
C LEU A 339 -1.06 4.38 -3.13
N GLY A 340 -1.82 3.74 -4.00
CA GLY A 340 -2.75 2.67 -3.64
C GLY A 340 -2.07 1.39 -3.16
N ALA A 341 -0.78 1.20 -3.44
CA ALA A 341 0.02 0.10 -2.87
C ALA A 341 0.51 0.39 -1.43
N ALA A 342 0.33 1.61 -0.89
CA ALA A 342 0.84 1.96 0.43
C ALA A 342 0.33 1.02 1.53
N GLY A 343 -0.97 0.68 1.50
CA GLY A 343 -1.57 -0.15 2.54
C GLY A 343 -0.97 -1.55 2.66
N ILE A 344 -0.66 -2.24 1.54
CA ILE A 344 -0.01 -3.56 1.59
C ILE A 344 1.45 -3.45 2.04
N VAL A 345 2.20 -2.46 1.54
CA VAL A 345 3.60 -2.25 1.93
C VAL A 345 3.71 -1.97 3.43
N GLU A 346 2.89 -1.08 3.94
CA GLU A 346 2.87 -0.70 5.36
C GLU A 346 2.33 -1.84 6.25
N SER A 347 1.43 -2.68 5.72
CA SER A 347 1.03 -3.92 6.38
C SER A 347 2.18 -4.92 6.46
N VAL A 348 3.02 -5.04 5.43
CA VAL A 348 4.23 -5.86 5.46
C VAL A 348 5.20 -5.36 6.53
N PHE A 349 5.39 -4.05 6.69
CA PHE A 349 6.22 -3.52 7.77
C PHE A 349 5.63 -3.81 9.16
N ALA A 350 4.30 -3.75 9.32
CA ALA A 350 3.64 -4.15 10.56
C ALA A 350 3.82 -5.65 10.87
N LEU A 351 3.77 -6.51 9.84
CA LEU A 351 4.03 -7.95 9.97
C LEU A 351 5.50 -8.25 10.30
N LEU A 352 6.44 -7.57 9.66
CA LEU A 352 7.88 -7.65 10.00
C LEU A 352 8.17 -7.20 11.43
N ALA A 353 7.47 -6.16 11.91
CA ALA A 353 7.57 -5.71 13.29
C ALA A 353 7.10 -6.79 14.28
N LEU A 354 6.00 -7.49 13.97
CA LEU A 354 5.51 -8.62 14.77
C LEU A 354 6.48 -9.81 14.74
N GLU A 355 7.05 -10.12 13.59
CA GLU A 355 7.87 -11.33 13.40
C GLU A 355 9.29 -11.15 13.94
N HIS A 356 9.86 -9.95 13.77
CA HIS A 356 11.28 -9.69 14.07
C HIS A 356 11.51 -8.68 15.19
N GLY A 357 10.46 -8.09 15.75
CA GLY A 357 10.57 -7.11 16.82
C GLY A 357 11.19 -5.78 16.41
N VAL A 358 11.41 -5.52 15.11
CA VAL A 358 11.97 -4.26 14.62
C VAL A 358 10.83 -3.25 14.45
N LEU A 359 10.78 -2.24 15.31
CA LEU A 359 9.81 -1.15 15.23
C LEU A 359 10.45 0.03 14.50
N PRO A 360 10.11 0.29 13.23
CA PRO A 360 10.73 1.38 12.48
C PRO A 360 10.51 2.73 13.14
N GLY A 361 11.54 3.57 13.16
CA GLY A 361 11.41 5.00 13.42
C GLY A 361 11.14 5.77 12.13
N ILE A 362 10.88 7.05 12.22
CA ILE A 362 10.69 7.92 11.07
C ILE A 362 12.06 8.30 10.48
N LEU A 363 12.20 8.23 9.14
CA LEU A 363 13.39 8.71 8.44
C LEU A 363 13.23 10.16 7.95
N ASN A 364 14.36 10.83 7.76
CA ASN A 364 14.53 12.17 7.22
C ASN A 364 13.99 13.31 8.13
N SER A 365 13.37 12.97 9.25
CA SER A 365 12.78 13.92 10.20
C SER A 365 13.75 14.12 11.36
N GLU A 366 14.16 15.37 11.59
CA GLU A 366 15.18 15.77 12.59
C GLU A 366 14.59 16.68 13.67
N LEU A 367 13.55 17.45 13.32
CA LEU A 367 12.92 18.41 14.21
C LEU A 367 11.45 18.02 14.43
N PRO A 368 11.12 17.28 15.51
CA PRO A 368 9.74 16.92 15.80
C PRO A 368 8.81 18.12 15.82
N ASP A 369 7.64 18.01 15.17
CA ASP A 369 6.60 19.04 15.25
C ASP A 369 6.10 19.14 16.70
N PRO A 370 6.01 20.36 17.29
CA PRO A 370 5.49 20.53 18.65
C PRO A 370 4.06 20.00 18.88
N GLY A 371 3.29 19.85 17.80
CA GLY A 371 1.94 19.25 17.84
C GLY A 371 1.92 17.72 17.93
N ASN A 372 3.07 17.06 17.81
CA ASN A 372 3.15 15.62 17.92
C ASN A 372 2.93 15.16 19.36
N GLY A 373 2.09 14.12 19.52
CA GLY A 373 2.01 13.39 20.79
C GLY A 373 3.25 12.52 21.04
N PRO A 374 3.44 12.05 22.28
CA PRO A 374 4.58 11.20 22.66
C PRO A 374 4.58 9.83 21.98
N GLN A 375 3.51 9.46 21.30
CA GLN A 375 3.40 8.22 20.52
C GLN A 375 4.26 8.24 19.25
N ILE A 376 4.53 9.44 18.68
CA ILE A 376 5.29 9.58 17.42
C ILE A 376 6.77 9.34 17.69
N ARG A 377 7.35 8.33 17.03
CA ARG A 377 8.71 7.86 17.27
C ARG A 377 9.62 8.06 16.06
N PHE A 378 10.73 8.73 16.29
CA PHE A 378 11.74 9.03 15.26
C PHE A 378 12.86 8.01 15.22
N ASP A 379 13.12 7.33 16.34
CA ASP A 379 14.14 6.30 16.45
C ASP A 379 13.54 4.90 16.24
N THR A 380 14.30 4.03 15.57
CA THR A 380 13.98 2.62 15.47
C THR A 380 14.18 1.95 16.85
N ALA A 381 13.23 1.14 17.25
CA ALA A 381 13.27 0.40 18.50
C ALA A 381 13.26 -1.12 18.24
N GLN A 382 13.64 -1.89 19.28
CA GLN A 382 13.52 -3.33 19.30
C GLN A 382 12.62 -3.73 20.46
N ALA A 383 11.52 -4.41 20.16
CA ALA A 383 10.57 -4.88 21.17
C ALA A 383 9.82 -6.13 20.70
N ASP A 384 9.52 -7.03 21.60
CA ASP A 384 8.54 -8.09 21.35
C ASP A 384 7.13 -7.53 21.54
N ILE A 385 6.34 -7.55 20.47
CA ILE A 385 4.99 -6.99 20.45
C ILE A 385 3.98 -8.06 20.05
N ARG A 386 2.77 -7.97 20.59
CA ARG A 386 1.69 -8.92 20.28
C ARG A 386 0.78 -8.43 19.17
N TYR A 387 0.56 -7.12 19.09
CA TYR A 387 -0.30 -6.50 18.08
C TYR A 387 0.40 -5.32 17.41
N ALA A 388 0.21 -5.24 16.10
CA ALA A 388 0.62 -4.10 15.28
C ALA A 388 -0.57 -3.61 14.46
N MET A 389 -0.59 -2.32 14.17
CA MET A 389 -1.61 -1.70 13.33
C MET A 389 -0.99 -1.02 12.10
N ASN A 390 -1.82 -0.86 11.07
CA ASN A 390 -1.51 -0.03 9.90
C ASN A 390 -2.68 0.92 9.61
N ASN A 391 -2.38 2.20 9.42
CA ASN A 391 -3.32 3.24 8.97
C ASN A 391 -3.10 3.58 7.51
N SER A 392 -4.18 3.66 6.75
CA SER A 392 -4.17 4.15 5.37
C SER A 392 -5.35 5.11 5.17
N PHE A 393 -5.05 6.40 5.01
CA PHE A 393 -6.04 7.46 4.86
C PHE A 393 -5.94 8.03 3.44
N GLY A 394 -6.99 7.87 2.65
CA GLY A 394 -7.00 8.19 1.23
C GLY A 394 -7.74 9.47 0.91
N PHE A 395 -7.36 10.11 -0.18
CA PHE A 395 -8.15 11.17 -0.79
C PHE A 395 -9.59 10.73 -1.00
N GLY A 396 -10.54 11.69 -0.96
CA GLY A 396 -11.96 11.40 -0.88
C GLY A 396 -12.43 11.02 0.52
N GLY A 397 -11.52 11.11 1.54
CA GLY A 397 -11.82 10.76 2.92
C GLY A 397 -11.98 9.26 3.18
N ASN A 398 -11.45 8.43 2.31
CA ASN A 398 -11.53 6.97 2.44
C ASN A 398 -10.44 6.44 3.39
N ASN A 399 -10.82 6.06 4.59
CA ASN A 399 -9.91 5.61 5.63
C ASN A 399 -10.01 4.08 5.83
N CYS A 400 -8.89 3.48 6.19
CA CYS A 400 -8.79 2.08 6.61
C CYS A 400 -7.71 1.94 7.68
N SER A 401 -8.02 1.19 8.74
CA SER A 401 -7.04 0.74 9.75
C SER A 401 -7.12 -0.77 9.88
N LEU A 402 -5.97 -1.41 9.99
CA LEU A 402 -5.83 -2.87 10.11
C LEU A 402 -5.15 -3.21 11.44
N VAL A 403 -5.58 -4.30 12.06
CA VAL A 403 -4.92 -4.89 13.23
C VAL A 403 -4.38 -6.25 12.86
N PHE A 404 -3.09 -6.41 13.02
CA PHE A 404 -2.38 -7.68 12.92
C PHE A 404 -1.96 -8.16 14.30
N GLY A 405 -1.83 -9.47 14.48
CA GLY A 405 -1.40 -10.03 15.75
C GLY A 405 -0.70 -11.37 15.59
N ARG A 406 0.04 -11.74 16.63
CA ARG A 406 0.59 -13.10 16.78
C ARG A 406 -0.41 -13.96 17.57
N ALA A 407 -0.54 -15.24 17.18
CA ALA A 407 -1.39 -16.23 17.85
C ALA A 407 -0.89 -16.54 19.27
#